data_6d47b7066fe8bae63791252b6484fa76
#
_entry.id   6d47b7066fe8bae63791252b6484fa76
#
_cell.length_a   1.000
_cell.length_b   1.000
_cell.length_c   1.000
_cell.angle_alpha   90.00
_cell.angle_beta   90.00
_cell.angle_gamma   90.00
#
_symmetry.space_group_name_H-M   'P 1'
#
loop_
_entity.id
_entity.type
_entity.pdbx_description
1 polymer ?
#
loop_
_entity_poly.entity_id
_entity_poly.type
_entity_poly.pdbx_seq_one_letter_code
_entity_poly.pdbx_strand_id
1 'polypeptide(L)'
;MNRTGETRIRRLGPGDENVIRALAEDEAQTELLSDDRTVFVAAFDGETPVGFAFGYVLPRRHGRPTIFFVYELDVDEGYRRQGIGRRLMEELLFGQEEAFVLTDAANEAGMALYASLGGTRVNSVMWDF
;
A
#
# COMPACT_ATOMS: atom_id res chain seq x y z
N MET A 1 -0.26 -24.61 5.11
CA MET A 1 -1.60 -24.12 4.92
C MET A 1 -1.86 -22.92 5.81
N ASN A 2 -2.45 -21.92 5.25
CA ASN A 2 -2.75 -20.74 6.01
C ASN A 2 -3.84 -20.95 7.04
N ARG A 3 -3.61 -20.43 8.21
CA ARG A 3 -4.65 -20.40 9.24
C ARG A 3 -5.30 -19.04 9.22
N THR A 4 -6.59 -19.03 9.20
CA THR A 4 -7.36 -17.82 9.28
C THR A 4 -6.87 -16.98 10.46
N GLY A 5 -6.56 -15.73 10.24
CA GLY A 5 -6.07 -14.85 11.26
C GLY A 5 -4.58 -14.90 11.49
N GLU A 6 -3.89 -15.81 10.81
CA GLU A 6 -2.45 -15.95 10.98
C GLU A 6 -1.65 -14.95 10.15
N THR A 7 -2.30 -14.26 9.22
CA THR A 7 -1.63 -13.26 8.38
C THR A 7 -1.21 -12.07 9.24
N ARG A 8 0.07 -11.72 9.16
CA ARG A 8 0.63 -10.60 9.90
C ARG A 8 0.95 -9.45 8.97
N ILE A 9 0.76 -8.24 9.46
CA ILE A 9 1.13 -7.03 8.73
C ILE A 9 2.36 -6.44 9.40
N ARG A 10 3.37 -6.08 8.61
CA ARG A 10 4.60 -5.53 9.13
C ARG A 10 5.13 -4.43 8.21
N ARG A 11 5.65 -3.36 8.81
CA ARG A 11 6.33 -2.31 8.05
C ARG A 11 7.73 -2.80 7.69
N LEU A 12 8.14 -2.51 6.46
CA LEU A 12 9.47 -2.87 5.96
C LEU A 12 10.42 -1.68 6.05
N GLY A 13 11.70 -1.99 6.08
CA GLY A 13 12.77 -1.01 6.05
C GLY A 13 14.06 -1.63 5.54
N PRO A 14 15.19 -0.92 5.67
CA PRO A 14 16.49 -1.49 5.29
C PRO A 14 16.70 -2.84 5.97
N GLY A 15 17.13 -3.82 5.20
CA GLY A 15 17.28 -5.20 5.66
C GLY A 15 16.18 -6.11 5.11
N ASP A 16 15.09 -5.54 4.59
CA ASP A 16 13.96 -6.30 4.05
C ASP A 16 13.97 -6.42 2.52
N GLU A 17 15.13 -6.22 1.88
CA GLU A 17 15.23 -6.23 0.42
C GLU A 17 14.73 -7.53 -0.19
N ASN A 18 14.91 -8.67 0.48
CA ASN A 18 14.45 -9.95 -0.03
C ASN A 18 12.93 -10.03 -0.09
N VAL A 19 12.22 -9.30 0.76
CA VAL A 19 10.76 -9.25 0.70
C VAL A 19 10.31 -8.55 -0.59
N ILE A 20 10.98 -7.44 -0.93
CA ILE A 20 10.69 -6.73 -2.18
C ILE A 20 10.93 -7.64 -3.38
N ARG A 21 12.04 -8.41 -3.38
CA ARG A 21 12.33 -9.34 -4.47
C ARG A 21 11.27 -10.43 -4.59
N ALA A 22 10.75 -10.90 -3.47
CA ALA A 22 9.72 -11.93 -3.47
C ALA A 22 8.37 -11.40 -3.98
N LEU A 23 8.09 -10.11 -3.78
CA LEU A 23 6.84 -9.49 -4.20
C LEU A 23 6.87 -8.96 -5.63
N ALA A 24 8.06 -8.78 -6.21
CA ALA A 24 8.20 -8.16 -7.52
C ALA A 24 7.79 -9.12 -8.63
N GLU A 25 7.09 -8.60 -9.63
CA GLU A 25 6.72 -9.37 -10.82
C GLU A 25 7.75 -9.16 -11.94
N ASP A 26 8.67 -8.24 -11.75
CA ASP A 26 9.69 -7.87 -12.71
C ASP A 26 10.94 -7.47 -11.92
N GLU A 27 11.79 -6.64 -12.48
CA GLU A 27 13.01 -6.24 -11.81
C GLU A 27 12.69 -5.51 -10.49
N ALA A 28 13.17 -6.06 -9.39
CA ALA A 28 12.88 -5.51 -8.07
C ALA A 28 13.64 -4.21 -7.82
N GLN A 29 12.94 -3.19 -7.32
CA GLN A 29 13.54 -1.92 -6.94
C GLN A 29 13.62 -1.87 -5.41
N THR A 30 14.75 -2.29 -4.88
CA THR A 30 14.92 -2.41 -3.43
C THR A 30 15.34 -1.10 -2.77
N GLU A 31 15.80 -0.13 -3.55
CA GLU A 31 16.27 1.15 -3.01
C GLU A 31 15.17 1.96 -2.33
N LEU A 32 13.91 1.70 -2.66
CA LEU A 32 12.81 2.43 -2.04
C LEU A 32 12.77 2.22 -0.52
N LEU A 33 13.32 1.11 -0.02
CA LEU A 33 13.36 0.84 1.42
C LEU A 33 14.36 1.74 2.16
N SER A 34 15.28 2.37 1.44
CA SER A 34 16.27 3.29 2.02
C SER A 34 15.82 4.75 1.92
N ASP A 35 14.71 5.02 1.25
CA ASP A 35 14.20 6.38 1.11
C ASP A 35 13.33 6.70 2.33
N ASP A 36 13.70 7.73 3.06
CA ASP A 36 13.00 8.13 4.29
C ASP A 36 11.56 8.53 4.06
N ARG A 37 11.19 8.86 2.83
CA ARG A 37 9.83 9.28 2.51
C ARG A 37 8.94 8.14 2.05
N THR A 38 9.51 6.95 1.90
CA THR A 38 8.74 5.76 1.52
C THR A 38 8.21 5.07 2.77
N VAL A 39 6.94 4.71 2.75
CA VAL A 39 6.35 3.84 3.77
C VAL A 39 5.88 2.59 3.04
N PHE A 40 6.41 1.44 3.44
CA PHE A 40 6.10 0.16 2.80
C PHE A 40 5.64 -0.82 3.87
N VAL A 41 4.47 -1.42 3.66
CA VAL A 41 3.93 -2.45 4.56
C VAL A 41 3.65 -3.71 3.77
N ALA A 42 3.84 -4.85 4.41
CA ALA A 42 3.61 -6.13 3.77
C ALA A 42 2.82 -7.06 4.69
N ALA A 43 2.08 -7.95 4.06
CA ALA A 43 1.32 -8.98 4.75
C ALA A 43 2.01 -10.33 4.54
N PHE A 44 2.09 -11.11 5.59
CA PHE A 44 2.80 -12.37 5.58
C PHE A 44 1.92 -13.51 6.08
N ASP A 45 1.96 -14.62 5.36
CA ASP A 45 1.45 -15.90 5.85
C ASP A 45 2.70 -16.68 6.27
N GLY A 46 2.91 -16.79 7.58
CA GLY A 46 4.20 -17.26 8.07
C GLY A 46 5.30 -16.32 7.62
N GLU A 47 6.25 -16.82 6.84
CA GLU A 47 7.32 -16.00 6.30
C GLU A 47 7.12 -15.66 4.83
N THR A 48 6.01 -16.07 4.25
CA THR A 48 5.72 -15.82 2.84
C THR A 48 4.97 -14.49 2.70
N PRO A 49 5.51 -13.53 1.95
CA PRO A 49 4.77 -12.30 1.69
C PRO A 49 3.62 -12.58 0.72
N VAL A 50 2.43 -12.13 1.08
CA VAL A 50 1.21 -12.41 0.31
C VAL A 50 0.46 -11.14 -0.10
N GLY A 51 1.00 -9.99 0.26
CA GLY A 51 0.41 -8.72 -0.14
C GLY A 51 1.25 -7.58 0.37
N PHE A 52 1.01 -6.38 -0.18
CA PHE A 52 1.77 -5.20 0.20
C PHE A 52 1.00 -3.93 -0.13
N ALA A 53 1.41 -2.86 0.49
CA ALA A 53 0.99 -1.51 0.12
C ALA A 53 2.14 -0.56 0.41
N PHE A 54 2.31 0.44 -0.43
CA PHE A 54 3.32 1.45 -0.14
C PHE A 54 2.93 2.79 -0.74
N GLY A 55 3.59 3.82 -0.24
CA GLY A 55 3.37 5.16 -0.71
C GLY A 55 4.49 6.09 -0.28
N TYR A 56 4.32 7.35 -0.62
CA TYR A 56 5.36 8.36 -0.47
C TYR A 56 4.83 9.58 0.27
N VAL A 57 5.65 10.06 1.21
CA VAL A 57 5.38 11.34 1.88
C VAL A 57 5.89 12.44 0.96
N LEU A 58 4.98 13.26 0.44
CA LEU A 58 5.33 14.32 -0.50
C LEU A 58 5.33 15.67 0.22
N PRO A 59 6.37 16.49 0.03
CA PRO A 59 6.37 17.83 0.59
C PRO A 59 5.40 18.75 -0.17
N ARG A 60 4.82 19.69 0.55
CA ARG A 60 3.86 20.65 -0.02
C ARG A 60 4.43 22.06 0.12
N ARG A 61 4.00 22.93 -0.77
CA ARG A 61 4.46 24.34 -0.71
C ARG A 61 3.61 25.22 0.21
N HIS A 62 2.42 24.78 0.60
CA HIS A 62 1.58 25.49 1.54
C HIS A 62 0.58 24.55 2.19
N GLY A 63 -0.08 25.01 3.26
CA GLY A 63 -0.99 24.19 4.03
C GLY A 63 -0.23 23.30 4.98
N ARG A 64 -0.68 22.06 5.17
CA ARG A 64 0.09 21.09 5.95
C ARG A 64 1.40 20.78 5.24
N PRO A 65 2.48 20.50 6.00
CA PRO A 65 3.79 20.31 5.39
C PRO A 65 3.88 19.21 4.36
N THR A 66 3.10 18.14 4.53
CA THR A 66 3.18 16.96 3.67
C THR A 66 1.80 16.42 3.34
N ILE A 67 1.75 15.62 2.27
CA ILE A 67 0.59 14.79 1.93
C ILE A 67 1.13 13.40 1.57
N PHE A 68 0.40 12.36 1.95
CA PHE A 68 0.81 11.00 1.67
C PHE A 68 0.15 10.50 0.39
N PHE A 69 0.97 10.01 -0.55
CA PHE A 69 0.48 9.43 -1.79
C PHE A 69 0.56 7.91 -1.69
N VAL A 70 -0.60 7.25 -1.62
CA VAL A 70 -0.65 5.78 -1.68
C VAL A 70 -0.39 5.38 -3.12
N TYR A 71 0.73 4.72 -3.36
CA TYR A 71 1.17 4.44 -4.71
C TYR A 71 0.66 3.10 -5.23
N GLU A 72 0.73 2.05 -4.43
CA GLU A 72 0.36 0.72 -4.88
C GLU A 72 -0.17 -0.12 -3.72
N LEU A 73 -1.14 -0.97 -4.01
CA LEU A 73 -1.71 -1.94 -3.08
C LEU A 73 -2.03 -3.20 -3.89
N ASP A 74 -1.54 -4.34 -3.43
CA ASP A 74 -1.88 -5.61 -4.05
C ASP A 74 -1.90 -6.72 -3.01
N VAL A 75 -2.78 -7.70 -3.22
CA VAL A 75 -2.91 -8.89 -2.39
C VAL A 75 -2.98 -10.08 -3.32
N ASP A 76 -2.19 -11.12 -3.05
CA ASP A 76 -2.18 -12.34 -3.87
C ASP A 76 -3.59 -12.90 -3.97
N GLU A 77 -3.90 -13.42 -5.15
CA GLU A 77 -5.27 -13.85 -5.45
C GLU A 77 -5.84 -14.83 -4.42
N GLY A 78 -5.04 -15.78 -3.97
CA GLY A 78 -5.48 -16.78 -3.00
C GLY A 78 -5.76 -16.23 -1.60
N TYR A 79 -5.39 -14.96 -1.36
CA TYR A 79 -5.54 -14.32 -0.06
C TYR A 79 -6.54 -13.16 -0.08
N ARG A 80 -7.22 -12.97 -1.20
CA ARG A 80 -8.19 -11.88 -1.34
C ARG A 80 -9.48 -12.20 -0.60
N ARG A 81 -10.28 -11.16 -0.34
CA ARG A 81 -11.58 -11.24 0.35
C ARG A 81 -11.45 -11.71 1.79
N GLN A 82 -10.29 -11.48 2.41
CA GLN A 82 -10.04 -11.82 3.81
C GLN A 82 -9.75 -10.58 4.65
N GLY A 83 -9.91 -9.38 4.07
CA GLY A 83 -9.66 -8.15 4.79
C GLY A 83 -8.19 -7.73 4.84
N ILE A 84 -7.30 -8.42 4.12
CA ILE A 84 -5.87 -8.12 4.15
C ILE A 84 -5.60 -6.74 3.53
N GLY A 85 -6.22 -6.43 2.40
CA GLY A 85 -6.05 -5.11 1.77
C GLY A 85 -6.45 -3.98 2.70
N ARG A 86 -7.55 -4.16 3.44
CA ARG A 86 -7.99 -3.19 4.42
C ARG A 86 -6.97 -3.01 5.54
N ARG A 87 -6.45 -4.11 6.07
CA ARG A 87 -5.44 -4.06 7.13
C ARG A 87 -4.15 -3.41 6.66
N LEU A 88 -3.73 -3.70 5.40
CA LEU A 88 -2.57 -3.05 4.81
C LEU A 88 -2.78 -1.54 4.72
N MET A 89 -3.95 -1.10 4.25
CA MET A 89 -4.24 0.31 4.13
C MET A 89 -4.33 1.00 5.50
N GLU A 90 -4.92 0.35 6.48
CA GLU A 90 -5.00 0.90 7.84
C GLU A 90 -3.61 1.12 8.41
N GLU A 91 -2.72 0.15 8.22
CA GLU A 91 -1.34 0.28 8.68
C GLU A 91 -0.58 1.37 7.91
N LEU A 92 -0.75 1.40 6.58
CA LEU A 92 -0.09 2.37 5.73
C LEU A 92 -0.50 3.80 6.06
N LEU A 93 -1.78 4.01 6.32
CA LEU A 93 -2.33 5.35 6.58
C LEU A 93 -2.17 5.79 8.02
N PHE A 94 -1.74 4.91 8.90
CA PHE A 94 -1.59 5.24 10.31
C PHE A 94 -0.61 6.40 10.50
N GLY A 95 -1.07 7.44 11.17
CA GLY A 95 -0.25 8.63 11.41
C GLY A 95 -0.23 9.63 10.26
N GLN A 96 -0.88 9.35 9.14
CA GLN A 96 -0.95 10.28 8.01
C GLN A 96 -2.18 11.18 8.18
N GLU A 97 -1.97 12.49 8.17
CA GLU A 97 -3.08 13.44 8.35
C GLU A 97 -3.87 13.65 7.07
N GLU A 98 -3.18 13.66 5.94
CA GLU A 98 -3.80 13.78 4.63
C GLU A 98 -3.18 12.77 3.69
N ALA A 99 -4.00 12.08 2.91
CA ALA A 99 -3.53 11.09 1.96
C ALA A 99 -4.46 11.04 0.76
N PHE A 100 -3.91 10.58 -0.37
CA PHE A 100 -4.73 10.32 -1.54
C PHE A 100 -4.23 9.08 -2.26
N VAL A 101 -5.11 8.48 -3.06
CA VAL A 101 -4.79 7.33 -3.89
C VAL A 101 -5.45 7.53 -5.24
N LEU A 102 -4.78 7.07 -6.29
CA LEU A 102 -5.35 7.05 -7.64
C LEU A 102 -5.69 5.60 -7.98
N THR A 103 -6.86 5.38 -8.54
CA THR A 103 -7.24 4.06 -8.99
C THR A 103 -8.11 4.20 -10.24
N ASP A 104 -8.13 3.16 -11.06
CA ASP A 104 -9.00 3.12 -12.23
C ASP A 104 -10.44 2.96 -11.76
N ALA A 105 -11.36 3.72 -12.34
CA ALA A 105 -12.78 3.63 -11.99
C ALA A 105 -13.33 2.23 -12.25
N ALA A 106 -12.73 1.46 -13.15
CA ALA A 106 -13.13 0.08 -13.42
C ALA A 106 -12.67 -0.90 -12.32
N ASN A 107 -11.80 -0.47 -11.43
CA ASN A 107 -11.34 -1.30 -10.30
C ASN A 107 -12.39 -1.24 -9.19
N GLU A 108 -13.44 -2.04 -9.31
CA GLU A 108 -14.55 -2.02 -8.37
C GLU A 108 -14.15 -2.38 -6.95
N ALA A 109 -13.26 -3.35 -6.81
CA ALA A 109 -12.79 -3.77 -5.48
C ALA A 109 -12.02 -2.65 -4.79
N GLY A 110 -11.13 -1.97 -5.51
CA GLY A 110 -10.40 -0.83 -4.97
C GLY A 110 -11.32 0.32 -4.60
N MET A 111 -12.26 0.63 -5.49
CA MET A 111 -13.25 1.68 -5.22
C MET A 111 -14.04 1.41 -3.94
N ALA A 112 -14.51 0.17 -3.77
CA ALA A 112 -15.24 -0.23 -2.59
C ALA A 112 -14.39 -0.16 -1.33
N LEU A 113 -13.14 -0.60 -1.43
CA LEU A 113 -12.23 -0.57 -0.30
C LEU A 113 -11.97 0.86 0.17
N TYR A 114 -11.63 1.76 -0.75
CA TYR A 114 -11.30 3.13 -0.37
C TYR A 114 -12.51 3.87 0.19
N ALA A 115 -13.69 3.62 -0.37
CA ALA A 115 -14.92 4.18 0.19
C ALA A 115 -15.17 3.65 1.61
N SER A 116 -14.92 2.37 1.84
CA SER A 116 -15.13 1.75 3.16
C SER A 116 -14.16 2.28 4.21
N LEU A 117 -13.02 2.80 3.77
CA LEU A 117 -12.03 3.40 4.66
C LEU A 117 -12.32 4.88 4.94
N GLY A 118 -13.41 5.40 4.41
CA GLY A 118 -13.81 6.79 4.65
C GLY A 118 -13.30 7.75 3.58
N GLY A 119 -12.74 7.24 2.49
CA GLY A 119 -12.26 8.09 1.41
C GLY A 119 -13.41 8.76 0.65
N THR A 120 -13.14 9.95 0.15
CA THR A 120 -14.07 10.69 -0.67
C THR A 120 -13.56 10.71 -2.11
N ARG A 121 -14.41 10.28 -3.03
CA ARG A 121 -14.07 10.31 -4.45
C ARG A 121 -14.02 11.74 -4.94
N VAL A 122 -12.94 12.10 -5.64
CA VAL A 122 -12.83 13.40 -6.29
C VAL A 122 -12.76 13.19 -7.80
N ASN A 123 -13.23 14.17 -8.54
CA ASN A 123 -13.22 14.11 -10.00
C ASN A 123 -11.91 14.75 -10.50
N SER A 124 -11.01 13.94 -11.02
CA SER A 124 -9.75 14.41 -11.55
C SER A 124 -9.36 13.61 -12.78
N VAL A 125 -8.42 14.15 -13.54
CA VAL A 125 -7.95 13.52 -14.78
C VAL A 125 -6.46 13.32 -14.66
N MET A 126 -5.99 12.11 -14.92
CA MET A 126 -4.56 11.79 -14.96
C MET A 126 -4.05 11.94 -16.38
N TRP A 127 -2.90 12.57 -16.52
CA TRP A 127 -2.22 12.71 -17.79
C TRP A 127 -0.92 11.92 -17.74
N ASP A 128 -0.70 11.10 -18.74
CA ASP A 128 0.49 10.29 -18.84
C ASP A 128 1.33 10.85 -20.01
N PHE A 129 2.65 10.98 -19.79
CA PHE A 129 3.54 11.56 -20.77
C PHE A 129 4.55 10.55 -21.29
#